data_bb7108c128d3ba4a79e5a087ae12a256
#
_entry.id   bb7108c128d3ba4a79e5a087ae12a256
#
_cell.length_a   1.000
_cell.length_b   1.000
_cell.length_c   1.000
_cell.angle_alpha   90.00
_cell.angle_beta   90.00
_cell.angle_gamma   90.00
#
_symmetry.space_group_name_H-M   'P 1'
#
loop_
_entity.id
_entity.type
_entity.pdbx_description
1 polymer ?
#
loop_
_entity_poly.entity_id
_entity_poly.type
_entity_poly.pdbx_seq_one_letter_code
_entity_poly.pdbx_strand_id
1 'polypeptide(L)'
;MWETGASIPDTALLIPLAEQLGISVTELLRCERLGSGIDAGQVEELVKAAISYGAQKPERAWHSGGRWPGLYVLCLLLGGASLVWGLLSEHIGTFSPVLYLLNCIFGAYFVFFAPLRLPDYYDQNRISSFSDGPIRLNLAGLAINNSTGPYMVRAARAWTCAAMALPPLLEQLLSRLSPSLWQSAEPVFFAVAVLSLFVAMYVSGKRHG
;
A
#
# COMPACT_ATOMS: atom_id res chain seq x y z
N MET A 1 -15.41 18.65 10.70
CA MET A 1 -16.87 18.63 10.43
C MET A 1 -17.04 18.92 8.95
N TRP A 2 -17.94 18.22 8.27
CA TRP A 2 -18.17 18.37 6.82
C TRP A 2 -18.73 19.75 6.45
N GLU A 3 -19.50 20.39 7.32
CA GLU A 3 -20.06 21.75 7.17
C GLU A 3 -18.99 22.84 7.03
N THR A 4 -17.79 22.60 7.51
CA THR A 4 -16.66 23.54 7.43
C THR A 4 -15.67 23.21 6.31
N GLY A 5 -16.01 22.21 5.45
CA GLY A 5 -15.12 21.76 4.37
C GLY A 5 -13.94 20.90 4.83
N ALA A 6 -13.84 20.57 6.11
CA ALA A 6 -12.74 19.79 6.68
C ALA A 6 -12.85 18.28 6.39
N SER A 7 -14.02 17.80 5.98
CA SER A 7 -14.26 16.41 5.58
C SER A 7 -15.43 16.35 4.59
N ILE A 8 -15.44 15.33 3.74
CA ILE A 8 -16.56 15.03 2.84
C ILE A 8 -17.58 14.21 3.63
N PRO A 9 -18.92 14.45 3.49
CA PRO A 9 -19.94 13.62 4.10
C PRO A 9 -19.82 12.17 3.64
N ASP A 10 -20.13 11.24 4.53
CA ASP A 10 -20.23 9.82 4.16
C ASP A 10 -21.28 9.65 3.05
N THR A 11 -20.98 8.83 2.05
CA THR A 11 -21.90 8.53 0.94
C THR A 11 -23.25 8.01 1.42
N ALA A 12 -23.29 7.34 2.58
CA ALA A 12 -24.52 6.89 3.22
C ALA A 12 -25.43 8.05 3.68
N LEU A 13 -24.88 9.23 3.93
CA LEU A 13 -25.60 10.42 4.35
C LEU A 13 -26.09 11.29 3.19
N LEU A 14 -25.57 11.08 1.98
CA LEU A 14 -25.91 11.92 0.81
C LEU A 14 -27.38 11.76 0.41
N ILE A 15 -27.96 10.56 0.46
CA ILE A 15 -29.34 10.30 0.10
C ILE A 15 -30.31 10.95 1.11
N PRO A 16 -30.20 10.69 2.44
CA PRO A 16 -31.06 11.34 3.42
C PRO A 16 -30.95 12.87 3.42
N LEU A 17 -29.74 13.38 3.17
CA LEU A 17 -29.49 14.83 3.11
C LEU A 17 -30.17 15.47 1.90
N ALA A 18 -30.07 14.85 0.72
CA ALA A 18 -30.74 15.30 -0.50
C ALA A 18 -32.26 15.29 -0.35
N GLU A 19 -32.82 14.23 0.26
CA GLU A 19 -34.26 14.13 0.58
C GLU A 19 -34.74 15.24 1.52
N GLN A 20 -33.98 15.53 2.58
CA GLN A 20 -34.30 16.60 3.54
C GLN A 20 -34.23 17.99 2.88
N LEU A 21 -33.33 18.20 1.94
CA LEU A 21 -33.16 19.45 1.21
C LEU A 21 -34.13 19.58 0.02
N GLY A 22 -34.86 18.53 -0.33
CA GLY A 22 -35.79 18.49 -1.48
C GLY A 22 -35.07 18.68 -2.83
N ILE A 23 -33.83 18.19 -2.94
CA ILE A 23 -32.99 18.25 -4.14
C ILE A 23 -32.53 16.84 -4.50
N SER A 24 -32.10 16.63 -5.74
CA SER A 24 -31.46 15.36 -6.14
C SER A 24 -30.03 15.26 -5.57
N VAL A 25 -29.55 14.04 -5.39
CA VAL A 25 -28.16 13.79 -4.95
C VAL A 25 -27.16 14.42 -5.95
N THR A 26 -27.51 14.48 -7.21
CA THR A 26 -26.69 15.10 -8.26
C THR A 26 -26.60 16.62 -8.11
N GLU A 27 -27.71 17.28 -7.75
CA GLU A 27 -27.73 18.72 -7.45
C GLU A 27 -26.92 19.03 -6.20
N LEU A 28 -27.02 18.17 -5.17
CA LEU A 28 -26.24 18.28 -3.95
C LEU A 28 -24.73 18.20 -4.24
N LEU A 29 -24.30 17.24 -5.07
CA LEU A 29 -22.89 17.05 -5.43
C LEU A 29 -22.34 18.11 -6.37
N ARG A 30 -23.19 18.68 -7.24
CA ARG A 30 -22.79 19.74 -8.18
C ARG A 30 -22.87 21.13 -7.59
N CYS A 31 -23.54 21.29 -6.44
CA CYS A 31 -23.85 22.59 -5.85
C CYS A 31 -24.63 23.53 -6.81
N GLU A 32 -25.35 22.98 -7.79
CA GLU A 32 -26.13 23.70 -8.79
C GLU A 32 -27.52 23.06 -8.92
N ARG A 33 -28.57 23.87 -8.96
CA ARG A 33 -29.92 23.40 -9.29
C ARG A 33 -29.97 23.02 -10.77
N LEU A 34 -30.33 21.79 -11.02
CA LEU A 34 -30.50 21.28 -12.37
C LEU A 34 -31.84 21.77 -12.91
N GLY A 35 -31.82 22.65 -13.90
CA GLY A 35 -33.02 22.98 -14.68
C GLY A 35 -33.55 21.75 -15.40
N SER A 36 -34.84 21.76 -15.80
CA SER A 36 -35.62 20.67 -16.39
C SER A 36 -35.11 20.07 -17.72
N GLY A 37 -33.83 20.18 -18.04
CA GLY A 37 -33.24 19.79 -19.34
C GLY A 37 -32.09 18.78 -19.27
N ILE A 38 -31.87 18.11 -18.13
CA ILE A 38 -30.82 17.08 -18.07
C ILE A 38 -31.41 15.75 -18.48
N ASP A 39 -30.73 15.14 -19.46
CA ASP A 39 -31.04 13.80 -19.96
C ASP A 39 -31.00 12.79 -18.80
N ALA A 40 -32.12 12.12 -18.54
CA ALA A 40 -32.27 11.11 -17.50
C ALA A 40 -31.17 10.01 -17.58
N GLY A 41 -30.61 9.78 -18.78
CA GLY A 41 -29.50 8.86 -19.01
C GLY A 41 -28.20 9.29 -18.34
N GLN A 42 -27.88 10.59 -18.33
CA GLN A 42 -26.65 11.09 -17.67
C GLN A 42 -26.75 11.02 -16.14
N VAL A 43 -27.94 11.21 -15.59
CA VAL A 43 -28.20 11.05 -14.15
C VAL A 43 -28.07 9.59 -13.75
N GLU A 44 -28.59 8.68 -14.56
CA GLU A 44 -28.51 7.24 -14.31
C GLU A 44 -27.07 6.72 -14.39
N GLU A 45 -26.24 7.22 -15.32
CA GLU A 45 -24.81 6.90 -15.38
C GLU A 45 -24.04 7.40 -14.15
N LEU A 46 -24.31 8.62 -13.69
CA LEU A 46 -23.69 9.17 -12.48
C LEU A 46 -24.10 8.40 -11.22
N VAL A 47 -25.37 8.03 -11.11
CA VAL A 47 -25.89 7.21 -9.99
C VAL A 47 -25.31 5.80 -10.06
N LYS A 48 -25.24 5.18 -11.21
CA LYS A 48 -24.58 3.87 -11.40
C LYS A 48 -23.09 3.94 -11.08
N ALA A 49 -22.39 5.00 -11.49
CA ALA A 49 -21.01 5.22 -11.13
C ALA A 49 -20.82 5.39 -9.61
N ALA A 50 -21.66 6.17 -8.94
CA ALA A 50 -21.61 6.37 -7.50
C ALA A 50 -21.94 5.08 -6.70
N ILE A 51 -22.93 4.31 -7.16
CA ILE A 51 -23.29 3.03 -6.56
C ILE A 51 -22.19 1.98 -6.78
N SER A 52 -21.61 1.92 -7.99
CA SER A 52 -20.49 1.02 -8.28
C SER A 52 -19.24 1.38 -7.46
N TYR A 53 -19.01 2.65 -7.19
CA TYR A 53 -17.94 3.14 -6.33
C TYR A 53 -18.10 2.68 -4.87
N GLY A 54 -19.33 2.69 -4.35
CA GLY A 54 -19.64 2.21 -2.98
C GLY A 54 -19.71 0.69 -2.85
N ALA A 55 -20.01 -0.03 -3.95
CA ALA A 55 -20.18 -1.49 -3.96
C ALA A 55 -18.89 -2.26 -4.22
N GLN A 56 -17.86 -1.66 -4.81
CA GLN A 56 -16.57 -2.29 -5.06
C GLN A 56 -15.73 -2.32 -3.78
N LYS A 57 -15.99 -3.31 -2.92
CA LYS A 57 -15.05 -3.62 -1.82
C LYS A 57 -13.72 -4.04 -2.43
N PRO A 58 -12.61 -3.37 -2.10
CA PRO A 58 -11.29 -3.75 -2.61
C PRO A 58 -11.00 -5.20 -2.21
N GLU A 59 -10.65 -6.02 -3.20
CA GLU A 59 -10.23 -7.39 -2.96
C GLU A 59 -8.87 -7.35 -2.24
N ARG A 60 -8.89 -7.70 -0.96
CA ARG A 60 -7.68 -7.65 -0.13
C ARG A 60 -6.82 -8.89 -0.31
N ALA A 61 -5.53 -8.70 -0.12
CA ALA A 61 -4.48 -9.67 -0.34
C ALA A 61 -4.68 -11.01 0.38
N TRP A 62 -5.28 -10.99 1.55
CA TRP A 62 -5.47 -12.19 2.35
C TRP A 62 -6.54 -13.15 1.77
N HIS A 63 -7.48 -12.66 0.96
CA HIS A 63 -8.48 -13.49 0.29
C HIS A 63 -7.89 -14.28 -0.90
N SER A 64 -6.74 -13.91 -1.41
CA SER A 64 -6.16 -14.55 -2.60
C SER A 64 -5.50 -15.92 -2.33
N GLY A 65 -5.48 -16.41 -1.08
CA GLY A 65 -5.12 -17.78 -0.70
C GLY A 65 -3.76 -18.29 -1.19
N GLY A 66 -2.78 -17.42 -1.42
CA GLY A 66 -1.50 -17.78 -2.00
C GLY A 66 -0.47 -18.30 -0.97
N ARG A 67 0.73 -18.61 -1.46
CA ARG A 67 1.89 -19.06 -0.64
C ARG A 67 2.53 -17.95 0.20
N TRP A 68 2.10 -16.70 0.01
CA TRP A 68 2.70 -15.52 0.62
C TRP A 68 2.63 -15.49 2.15
N PRO A 69 1.49 -15.85 2.80
CA PRO A 69 1.45 -15.90 4.27
C PRO A 69 2.45 -16.88 4.86
N GLY A 70 2.57 -18.08 4.26
CA GLY A 70 3.55 -19.07 4.71
C GLY A 70 5.00 -18.61 4.54
N LEU A 71 5.31 -17.98 3.39
CA LEU A 71 6.63 -17.41 3.13
C LEU A 71 6.93 -16.26 4.11
N TYR A 72 5.96 -15.41 4.40
CA TYR A 72 6.11 -14.34 5.38
C TYR A 72 6.46 -14.88 6.77
N VAL A 73 5.71 -15.87 7.26
CA VAL A 73 5.99 -16.49 8.57
C VAL A 73 7.37 -17.15 8.59
N LEU A 74 7.75 -17.84 7.52
CA LEU A 74 9.08 -18.43 7.41
C LEU A 74 10.19 -17.37 7.50
N CYS A 75 10.09 -16.28 6.74
CA CYS A 75 11.08 -15.21 6.76
C CYS A 75 11.10 -14.47 8.12
N LEU A 76 9.94 -14.31 8.76
CA LEU A 76 9.82 -13.76 10.11
C LEU A 76 10.56 -14.62 11.12
N LEU A 77 10.40 -15.94 11.08
CA LEU A 77 11.09 -16.85 11.99
C LEU A 77 12.60 -16.90 11.73
N LEU A 78 13.01 -16.93 10.46
CA LEU A 78 14.44 -16.94 10.10
C LEU A 78 15.15 -15.65 10.51
N GLY A 79 14.57 -14.49 10.20
CA GLY A 79 15.14 -13.20 10.58
C GLY A 79 15.14 -13.01 12.10
N GLY A 80 14.06 -13.36 12.78
CA GLY A 80 13.98 -13.32 14.24
C GLY A 80 14.99 -14.23 14.91
N ALA A 81 15.15 -15.46 14.47
CA ALA A 81 16.16 -16.40 14.98
C ALA A 81 17.58 -15.86 14.76
N SER A 82 17.86 -15.24 13.61
CA SER A 82 19.15 -14.61 13.34
C SER A 82 19.44 -13.44 14.29
N LEU A 83 18.45 -12.58 14.56
CA LEU A 83 18.60 -11.49 15.53
C LEU A 83 18.82 -11.99 16.95
N VAL A 84 18.05 -13.00 17.39
CA VAL A 84 18.26 -13.63 18.71
C VAL A 84 19.65 -14.20 18.82
N TRP A 85 20.13 -14.88 17.76
CA TRP A 85 21.50 -15.39 17.73
C TRP A 85 22.53 -14.27 17.80
N GLY A 86 22.31 -13.13 17.11
CA GLY A 86 23.16 -11.95 17.17
C GLY A 86 23.24 -11.35 18.57
N LEU A 87 22.09 -11.26 19.27
CA LEU A 87 22.03 -10.81 20.65
C LEU A 87 22.83 -11.71 21.60
N LEU A 88 22.67 -13.03 21.47
CA LEU A 88 23.36 -14.01 22.31
C LEU A 88 24.87 -14.06 22.05
N SER A 89 25.29 -13.73 20.83
CA SER A 89 26.70 -13.73 20.44
C SER A 89 27.37 -12.35 20.55
N GLU A 90 26.67 -11.33 21.06
CA GLU A 90 27.13 -9.94 21.18
C GLU A 90 27.59 -9.31 19.83
N HIS A 91 27.06 -9.83 18.72
CA HIS A 91 27.37 -9.40 17.35
C HIS A 91 26.11 -8.87 16.65
N ILE A 92 25.42 -7.91 17.28
CA ILE A 92 24.26 -7.27 16.70
C ILE A 92 24.55 -5.81 16.39
N GLY A 93 24.24 -5.37 15.18
CA GLY A 93 24.31 -3.98 14.78
C GLY A 93 23.13 -3.15 15.30
N THR A 94 23.25 -1.85 15.16
CA THR A 94 22.24 -0.90 15.63
C THR A 94 21.01 -0.85 14.70
N PHE A 95 21.22 -0.96 13.39
CA PHE A 95 20.17 -0.76 12.38
C PHE A 95 19.45 -2.04 11.97
N SER A 96 20.05 -3.20 12.18
CA SER A 96 19.47 -4.48 11.77
C SER A 96 18.14 -4.81 12.45
N PRO A 97 17.97 -4.63 13.77
CA PRO A 97 16.67 -4.84 14.43
C PRO A 97 15.60 -3.86 13.93
N VAL A 98 16.00 -2.60 13.66
CA VAL A 98 15.07 -1.58 13.14
C VAL A 98 14.61 -1.96 11.75
N LEU A 99 15.53 -2.36 10.86
CA LEU A 99 15.21 -2.80 9.51
C LEU A 99 14.28 -4.03 9.52
N TYR A 100 14.56 -4.98 10.40
CA TYR A 100 13.72 -6.16 10.57
C TYR A 100 12.31 -5.79 11.00
N LEU A 101 12.14 -4.96 12.04
CA LEU A 101 10.83 -4.53 12.53
C LEU A 101 10.05 -3.74 11.46
N LEU A 102 10.70 -2.84 10.73
CA LEU A 102 10.07 -2.13 9.62
C LEU A 102 9.54 -3.11 8.56
N ASN A 103 10.35 -4.12 8.20
CA ASN A 103 9.93 -5.10 7.21
C ASN A 103 8.86 -6.07 7.74
N CYS A 104 8.79 -6.32 9.04
CA CYS A 104 7.67 -7.04 9.65
C CYS A 104 6.36 -6.26 9.46
N ILE A 105 6.35 -4.95 9.72
CA ILE A 105 5.17 -4.10 9.59
C ILE A 105 4.74 -3.97 8.12
N PHE A 106 5.67 -3.56 7.25
CA PHE A 106 5.37 -3.39 5.82
C PHE A 106 5.06 -4.72 5.14
N GLY A 107 5.78 -5.79 5.49
CA GLY A 107 5.52 -7.13 5.00
C GLY A 107 4.12 -7.63 5.37
N ALA A 108 3.71 -7.43 6.63
CA ALA A 108 2.36 -7.73 7.08
C ALA A 108 1.31 -6.96 6.27
N TYR A 109 1.55 -5.66 6.03
CA TYR A 109 0.65 -4.86 5.20
C TYR A 109 0.53 -5.43 3.78
N PHE A 110 1.65 -5.63 3.08
CA PHE A 110 1.63 -6.10 1.70
C PHE A 110 1.12 -7.53 1.56
N VAL A 111 1.38 -8.41 2.53
CA VAL A 111 0.95 -9.81 2.47
C VAL A 111 -0.52 -9.96 2.80
N PHE A 112 -1.04 -9.23 3.79
CA PHE A 112 -2.40 -9.45 4.30
C PHE A 112 -3.39 -8.36 3.92
N PHE A 113 -2.99 -7.08 3.94
CA PHE A 113 -3.92 -5.96 3.88
C PHE A 113 -3.95 -5.24 2.54
N ALA A 114 -2.86 -5.24 1.77
CA ALA A 114 -2.79 -4.50 0.51
C ALA A 114 -3.91 -4.91 -0.45
N PRO A 115 -4.62 -3.95 -1.06
CA PRO A 115 -5.64 -4.24 -2.05
C PRO A 115 -4.99 -4.77 -3.33
N LEU A 116 -5.53 -5.86 -3.87
CA LEU A 116 -5.11 -6.44 -5.14
C LEU A 116 -5.91 -5.89 -6.31
N ARG A 117 -7.13 -5.42 -6.05
CA ARG A 117 -7.99 -4.78 -7.03
C ARG A 117 -8.32 -3.38 -6.54
N LEU A 118 -8.03 -2.42 -7.38
CA LEU A 118 -8.33 -1.01 -7.18
C LEU A 118 -9.69 -0.68 -7.80
N PRO A 119 -10.38 0.38 -7.32
CA PRO A 119 -11.57 0.89 -7.99
C PRO A 119 -11.28 1.28 -9.44
N ASP A 120 -12.28 1.13 -10.31
CA ASP A 120 -12.17 1.38 -11.76
C ASP A 120 -11.74 2.83 -12.08
N TYR A 121 -11.92 3.76 -11.16
CA TYR A 121 -11.43 5.13 -11.24
C TYR A 121 -9.90 5.21 -11.46
N TYR A 122 -9.12 4.28 -10.90
CA TYR A 122 -7.67 4.21 -11.09
C TYR A 122 -7.28 3.79 -12.51
N ASP A 123 -8.14 3.03 -13.19
CA ASP A 123 -7.92 2.60 -14.58
C ASP A 123 -8.26 3.71 -15.58
N GLN A 124 -9.25 4.55 -15.24
CA GLN A 124 -9.71 5.65 -16.10
C GLN A 124 -8.81 6.89 -16.00
N ASN A 125 -8.14 7.07 -14.87
CA ASN A 125 -7.32 8.26 -14.60
C ASN A 125 -5.87 7.85 -14.35
N ARG A 126 -4.90 8.63 -14.88
CA ARG A 126 -3.48 8.40 -14.63
C ARG A 126 -3.08 8.91 -13.25
N ILE A 127 -3.40 8.15 -12.21
CA ILE A 127 -3.15 8.50 -10.81
C ILE A 127 -1.84 7.88 -10.38
N SER A 128 -0.91 8.72 -9.90
CA SER A 128 0.38 8.28 -9.35
C SER A 128 0.38 8.12 -7.83
N SER A 129 -0.73 8.48 -7.17
CA SER A 129 -0.88 8.41 -5.72
C SER A 129 -1.91 7.37 -5.33
N PHE A 130 -1.58 6.57 -4.33
CA PHE A 130 -2.45 5.58 -3.72
C PHE A 130 -2.54 5.84 -2.22
N SER A 131 -3.76 5.74 -1.67
CA SER A 131 -4.00 5.90 -0.24
C SER A 131 -4.91 4.77 0.26
N ASP A 132 -4.46 4.05 1.27
CA ASP A 132 -5.23 3.01 1.96
C ASP A 132 -5.03 3.16 3.48
N GLY A 133 -5.99 3.80 4.13
CA GLY A 133 -5.90 4.15 5.54
C GLY A 133 -4.68 5.04 5.85
N PRO A 134 -3.79 4.60 6.75
CA PRO A 134 -2.60 5.37 7.14
C PRO A 134 -1.49 5.34 6.08
N ILE A 135 -1.56 4.42 5.12
CA ILE A 135 -0.52 4.24 4.11
C ILE A 135 -0.82 5.10 2.89
N ARG A 136 0.12 5.97 2.57
CA ARG A 136 0.09 6.79 1.37
C ARG A 136 1.34 6.53 0.55
N LEU A 137 1.15 6.16 -0.71
CA LEU A 137 2.22 5.91 -1.66
C LEU A 137 2.07 6.87 -2.83
N ASN A 138 3.14 7.56 -3.16
CA ASN A 138 3.21 8.40 -4.36
C ASN A 138 4.45 8.03 -5.15
N LEU A 139 4.26 7.50 -6.35
CA LEU A 139 5.33 7.12 -7.27
C LEU A 139 5.25 8.01 -8.51
N ALA A 140 5.97 9.12 -8.49
CA ALA A 140 5.98 10.08 -9.57
C ALA A 140 6.35 9.42 -10.91
N GLY A 141 5.52 9.67 -11.93
CA GLY A 141 5.73 9.12 -13.29
C GLY A 141 5.26 7.68 -13.50
N LEU A 142 4.62 7.06 -12.50
CA LEU A 142 4.00 5.73 -12.63
C LEU A 142 2.50 5.83 -12.38
N ALA A 143 1.69 5.36 -13.33
CA ALA A 143 0.25 5.22 -13.12
C ALA A 143 -0.03 3.96 -12.29
N ILE A 144 -0.74 4.14 -11.18
CA ILE A 144 -1.19 3.04 -10.32
C ILE A 144 -2.60 2.66 -10.78
N ASN A 145 -2.76 1.47 -11.35
CA ASN A 145 -4.01 0.94 -11.88
C ASN A 145 -4.08 -0.59 -11.68
N ASN A 146 -5.15 -1.22 -12.12
CA ASN A 146 -5.34 -2.67 -11.97
C ASN A 146 -4.37 -3.50 -12.83
N SER A 147 -3.71 -2.90 -13.84
CA SER A 147 -2.66 -3.59 -14.60
C SER A 147 -1.30 -3.56 -13.88
N THR A 148 -0.94 -2.45 -13.21
CA THR A 148 0.37 -2.27 -12.56
C THR A 148 0.36 -2.65 -11.07
N GLY A 149 -0.75 -2.37 -10.36
CA GLY A 149 -0.90 -2.55 -8.92
C GLY A 149 -0.55 -3.95 -8.41
N PRO A 150 -1.11 -5.04 -8.97
CA PRO A 150 -0.82 -6.40 -8.53
C PRO A 150 0.67 -6.78 -8.63
N TYR A 151 1.36 -6.31 -9.66
CA TYR A 151 2.80 -6.55 -9.84
C TYR A 151 3.63 -5.78 -8.84
N MET A 152 3.24 -4.53 -8.56
CA MET A 152 3.90 -3.71 -7.53
C MET A 152 3.75 -4.34 -6.14
N VAL A 153 2.54 -4.79 -5.78
CA VAL A 153 2.28 -5.50 -4.51
C VAL A 153 3.07 -6.80 -4.44
N ARG A 154 3.17 -7.56 -5.54
CA ARG A 154 3.98 -8.78 -5.60
C ARG A 154 5.47 -8.48 -5.38
N ALA A 155 6.00 -7.43 -6.02
CA ALA A 155 7.38 -7.01 -5.84
C ALA A 155 7.64 -6.57 -4.39
N ALA A 156 6.73 -5.80 -3.79
CA ALA A 156 6.83 -5.38 -2.40
C ALA A 156 6.80 -6.55 -1.42
N ARG A 157 5.94 -7.56 -1.64
CA ARG A 157 5.91 -8.81 -0.86
C ARG A 157 7.23 -9.56 -0.92
N ALA A 158 7.74 -9.78 -2.14
CA ALA A 158 8.99 -10.50 -2.33
C ALA A 158 10.15 -9.75 -1.66
N TRP A 159 10.18 -8.44 -1.85
CA TRP A 159 11.23 -7.61 -1.28
C TRP A 159 11.19 -7.58 0.24
N THR A 160 10.03 -7.34 0.87
CA THR A 160 9.88 -7.29 2.34
C THR A 160 10.19 -8.64 2.99
N CYS A 161 9.76 -9.75 2.39
CA CYS A 161 10.14 -11.09 2.86
C CYS A 161 11.66 -11.31 2.79
N ALA A 162 12.30 -10.94 1.69
CA ALA A 162 13.75 -11.04 1.55
C ALA A 162 14.48 -10.13 2.55
N ALA A 163 13.99 -8.89 2.73
CA ALA A 163 14.57 -7.92 3.64
C ALA A 163 14.33 -8.22 5.14
N MET A 164 13.40 -9.11 5.48
CA MET A 164 13.30 -9.64 6.85
C MET A 164 14.35 -10.69 7.15
N ALA A 165 14.69 -11.55 6.19
CA ALA A 165 15.56 -12.68 6.41
C ALA A 165 17.03 -12.38 6.06
N LEU A 166 17.30 -11.78 4.89
CA LEU A 166 18.67 -11.62 4.37
C LEU A 166 19.55 -10.66 5.17
N PRO A 167 19.12 -9.43 5.53
CA PRO A 167 19.97 -8.51 6.25
C PRO A 167 20.46 -9.05 7.60
N PRO A 168 19.62 -9.61 8.49
CA PRO A 168 20.10 -10.17 9.74
C PRO A 168 21.07 -11.34 9.55
N LEU A 169 20.88 -12.17 8.51
CA LEU A 169 21.79 -13.27 8.19
C LEU A 169 23.13 -12.78 7.65
N LEU A 170 23.10 -11.78 6.74
CA LEU A 170 24.30 -11.17 6.20
C LEU A 170 25.12 -10.48 7.28
N GLU A 171 24.46 -9.80 8.21
CA GLU A 171 25.12 -9.18 9.35
C GLU A 171 25.90 -10.19 10.17
N GLN A 172 25.27 -11.33 10.52
CA GLN A 172 25.96 -12.38 11.27
C GLN A 172 27.22 -12.91 10.57
N LEU A 173 27.19 -12.94 9.24
CA LEU A 173 28.34 -13.35 8.44
C LEU A 173 29.42 -12.27 8.37
N LEU A 174 29.02 -11.03 8.02
CA LEU A 174 29.95 -9.92 7.77
C LEU A 174 30.57 -9.38 9.05
N SER A 175 29.82 -9.30 10.15
CA SER A 175 30.34 -8.86 11.45
C SER A 175 31.42 -9.80 12.01
N ARG A 176 31.37 -11.08 11.66
CA ARG A 176 32.40 -12.05 12.05
C ARG A 176 33.64 -12.00 11.15
N LEU A 177 33.44 -11.72 9.84
CA LEU A 177 34.55 -11.66 8.89
C LEU A 177 35.36 -10.37 9.04
N SER A 178 34.69 -9.23 9.21
CA SER A 178 35.33 -7.91 9.27
C SER A 178 34.48 -6.93 10.09
N PRO A 179 34.59 -6.93 11.43
CA PRO A 179 33.74 -6.11 12.31
C PRO A 179 33.87 -4.59 12.02
N SER A 180 35.07 -4.11 11.79
CA SER A 180 35.34 -2.69 11.54
C SER A 180 34.75 -2.18 10.23
N LEU A 181 34.82 -3.00 9.18
CA LEU A 181 34.20 -2.66 7.89
C LEU A 181 32.67 -2.69 7.98
N TRP A 182 32.12 -3.64 8.73
CA TRP A 182 30.68 -3.74 8.90
C TRP A 182 30.12 -2.52 9.65
N GLN A 183 30.71 -2.10 10.75
CA GLN A 183 30.27 -0.92 11.48
C GLN A 183 30.23 0.35 10.63
N SER A 184 31.17 0.52 9.72
CA SER A 184 31.21 1.66 8.80
C SER A 184 30.19 1.52 7.67
N ALA A 185 29.90 0.31 7.21
CA ALA A 185 29.01 0.03 6.09
C ALA A 185 27.52 -0.08 6.50
N GLU A 186 27.23 -0.43 7.75
CA GLU A 186 25.88 -0.70 8.25
C GLU A 186 24.86 0.43 7.95
N PRO A 187 25.14 1.73 8.23
CA PRO A 187 24.18 2.79 7.96
C PRO A 187 23.91 2.98 6.45
N VAL A 188 24.93 2.79 5.62
CA VAL A 188 24.77 2.85 4.16
C VAL A 188 23.93 1.66 3.67
N PHE A 189 24.21 0.47 4.18
CA PHE A 189 23.43 -0.73 3.87
C PHE A 189 21.95 -0.55 4.26
N PHE A 190 21.69 0.00 5.46
CA PHE A 190 20.34 0.31 5.92
C PHE A 190 19.61 1.27 4.96
N ALA A 191 20.26 2.39 4.59
CA ALA A 191 19.67 3.36 3.68
C ALA A 191 19.36 2.77 2.31
N VAL A 192 20.29 2.00 1.75
CA VAL A 192 20.11 1.30 0.46
C VAL A 192 19.00 0.27 0.56
N ALA A 193 18.94 -0.49 1.64
CA ALA A 193 17.88 -1.46 1.85
C ALA A 193 16.50 -0.81 1.89
N VAL A 194 16.30 0.28 2.63
CA VAL A 194 15.02 1.00 2.68
C VAL A 194 14.63 1.57 1.30
N LEU A 195 15.56 2.22 0.62
CA LEU A 195 15.28 2.84 -0.68
C LEU A 195 14.99 1.81 -1.78
N SER A 196 15.62 0.64 -1.72
CA SER A 196 15.47 -0.40 -2.75
C SER A 196 14.06 -1.00 -2.81
N LEU A 197 13.24 -0.89 -1.74
CA LEU A 197 11.81 -1.24 -1.79
C LEU A 197 11.08 -0.42 -2.85
N PHE A 198 11.26 0.90 -2.82
CA PHE A 198 10.61 1.81 -3.77
C PHE A 198 11.09 1.57 -5.20
N VAL A 199 12.38 1.30 -5.36
CA VAL A 199 12.96 0.95 -6.67
C VAL A 199 12.35 -0.36 -7.19
N ALA A 200 12.22 -1.38 -6.36
CA ALA A 200 11.61 -2.66 -6.75
C ALA A 200 10.15 -2.50 -7.20
N MET A 201 9.37 -1.71 -6.46
CA MET A 201 7.98 -1.40 -6.81
C MET A 201 7.90 -0.60 -8.11
N TYR A 202 8.74 0.44 -8.27
CA TYR A 202 8.77 1.28 -9.45
C TYR A 202 9.13 0.50 -10.71
N VAL A 203 10.22 -0.28 -10.66
CA VAL A 203 10.66 -1.12 -11.79
C VAL A 203 9.60 -2.14 -12.17
N SER A 204 8.97 -2.78 -11.17
CA SER A 204 7.90 -3.75 -11.42
C SER A 204 6.67 -3.09 -12.06
N GLY A 205 6.25 -1.93 -11.58
CA GLY A 205 5.15 -1.16 -12.17
C GLY A 205 5.46 -0.72 -13.61
N LYS A 206 6.66 -0.19 -13.86
CA LYS A 206 7.05 0.29 -15.20
C LYS A 206 7.17 -0.82 -16.25
N ARG A 207 7.45 -2.05 -15.85
CA ARG A 207 7.54 -3.20 -16.77
C ARG A 207 6.16 -3.70 -17.24
N HIS A 208 5.11 -3.37 -16.52
CA HIS A 208 3.76 -3.90 -16.77
C HIS A 208 2.71 -2.78 -17.01
N GLY A 209 3.13 -1.53 -17.06
CA GLY A 209 2.35 -0.35 -17.46
C GLY A 209 2.80 0.15 -18.80
#